data_fc7f451d734606c7a3c0794d176a2a6d
#
_entry.id   fc7f451d734606c7a3c0794d176a2a6d
#
_cell.length_a   1.000
_cell.length_b   1.000
_cell.length_c   1.000
_cell.angle_alpha   90.00
_cell.angle_beta   90.00
_cell.angle_gamma   90.00
#
_symmetry.space_group_name_H-M   'P 1'
#
loop_
_entity.id
_entity.type
_entity.pdbx_description
1 polymer ?
#
loop_
_entity_poly.entity_id
_entity_poly.type
_entity_poly.pdbx_seq_one_letter_code
_entity_poly.pdbx_strand_id
1 'polypeptide(L)'
;MKIFAHRGLSGFYPENTILAFEKCIDLNIYGVELDVQKSKDNHLVVIHDEKVNRTFNGTGYVKNMTLKELKSLKSSFKNYENNIYCKIPTLKEVLTLFKPTDLIINIELKNNKINYKNIEEDVVNLIKELNMEKRVIISSFRIKSIKKVKKLCPKIKTSYLISDKFYNLRLKNLLFSNLISSKCSYVNPNYKIADKYFIKKSHRRDIGVLCYTVNNIEEYDKLSKIKSDGIFTDYPNILSSIYQ
;
A
#
# COMPACT_ATOMS: atom_id res chain seq x y z
N MET A 1 3.59 -18.03 2.61
CA MET A 1 3.51 -16.62 3.11
C MET A 1 2.92 -15.76 1.99
N LYS A 2 1.99 -14.82 2.28
CA LYS A 2 1.36 -13.95 1.26
C LYS A 2 2.38 -12.98 0.67
N ILE A 3 2.41 -12.82 -0.65
CA ILE A 3 3.30 -11.88 -1.34
C ILE A 3 2.44 -10.77 -1.93
N PHE A 4 2.76 -9.52 -1.58
CA PHE A 4 2.18 -8.33 -2.17
C PHE A 4 3.24 -7.59 -3.00
N ALA A 5 2.90 -7.25 -4.24
CA ALA A 5 3.72 -6.40 -5.10
C ALA A 5 3.66 -4.95 -4.61
N HIS A 6 4.73 -4.43 -4.04
CA HIS A 6 4.86 -3.07 -3.50
C HIS A 6 4.89 -2.05 -4.64
N ARG A 7 3.85 -1.23 -4.77
CA ARG A 7 3.64 -0.26 -5.86
C ARG A 7 3.62 -0.90 -7.26
N GLY A 8 3.10 -2.14 -7.35
CA GLY A 8 3.21 -2.98 -8.53
C GLY A 8 4.56 -3.69 -8.62
N LEU A 9 4.95 -4.14 -9.82
CA LEU A 9 6.26 -4.77 -10.08
C LEU A 9 7.37 -3.70 -10.17
N SER A 10 7.54 -2.94 -9.08
CA SER A 10 8.31 -1.69 -9.02
C SER A 10 9.82 -1.87 -9.10
N GLY A 11 10.33 -3.08 -8.86
CA GLY A 11 11.75 -3.40 -9.08
C GLY A 11 12.19 -3.38 -10.54
N PHE A 12 11.24 -3.45 -11.49
CA PHE A 12 11.49 -3.50 -12.93
C PHE A 12 10.76 -2.42 -13.74
N TYR A 13 9.67 -1.86 -13.22
CA TYR A 13 8.81 -0.90 -13.91
C TYR A 13 8.59 0.35 -13.03
N PRO A 14 8.21 1.50 -13.62
CA PRO A 14 7.92 2.70 -12.85
C PRO A 14 6.83 2.44 -11.80
N GLU A 15 7.16 2.67 -10.53
CA GLU A 15 6.28 2.43 -9.38
C GLU A 15 4.93 3.17 -9.52
N ASN A 16 3.86 2.58 -8.98
CA ASN A 16 2.53 3.19 -8.93
C ASN A 16 1.95 3.59 -10.31
N THR A 17 2.31 2.87 -11.38
CA THR A 17 1.79 3.07 -12.74
C THR A 17 0.93 1.91 -13.21
N ILE A 18 0.06 2.16 -14.21
CA ILE A 18 -0.75 1.10 -14.81
C ILE A 18 0.12 -0.03 -15.35
N LEU A 19 1.28 0.30 -15.97
CA LEU A 19 2.21 -0.71 -16.47
C LEU A 19 2.73 -1.63 -15.35
N ALA A 20 3.22 -1.04 -14.24
CA ALA A 20 3.73 -1.83 -13.11
C ALA A 20 2.66 -2.73 -12.48
N PHE A 21 1.40 -2.28 -12.47
CA PHE A 21 0.27 -3.05 -11.96
C PHE A 21 -0.18 -4.16 -12.92
N GLU A 22 -0.25 -3.87 -14.22
CA GLU A 22 -0.61 -4.84 -15.26
C GLU A 22 0.34 -6.04 -15.25
N LYS A 23 1.65 -5.78 -15.08
CA LYS A 23 2.68 -6.84 -14.96
C LYS A 23 2.54 -7.74 -13.72
N CYS A 24 1.66 -7.40 -12.79
CA CYS A 24 1.36 -8.23 -11.63
C CYS A 24 0.22 -9.22 -11.87
N ILE A 25 -0.59 -9.04 -12.93
CA ILE A 25 -1.84 -9.81 -13.12
C ILE A 25 -1.56 -11.31 -13.30
N ASP A 26 -0.53 -11.64 -14.08
CA ASP A 26 -0.17 -13.02 -14.41
C ASP A 26 0.82 -13.65 -13.40
N LEU A 27 1.18 -12.93 -12.33
CA LEU A 27 2.05 -13.46 -11.30
C LEU A 27 1.26 -14.27 -10.25
N ASN A 28 1.84 -15.38 -9.79
CA ASN A 28 1.29 -16.14 -8.67
C ASN A 28 1.58 -15.44 -7.34
N ILE A 29 0.88 -14.33 -7.09
CA ILE A 29 1.00 -13.51 -5.88
C ILE A 29 -0.35 -13.32 -5.21
N TYR A 30 -0.35 -12.92 -3.94
CA TYR A 30 -1.59 -12.71 -3.19
C TYR A 30 -2.26 -11.38 -3.52
N GLY A 31 -1.48 -10.36 -3.88
CA GLY A 31 -2.04 -9.05 -4.16
C GLY A 31 -1.01 -7.99 -4.52
N VAL A 32 -1.49 -6.77 -4.64
CA VAL A 32 -0.69 -5.58 -4.93
C VAL A 32 -0.88 -4.52 -3.86
N GLU A 33 0.09 -3.66 -3.73
CA GLU A 33 0.02 -2.48 -2.86
C GLU A 33 0.19 -1.21 -3.71
N LEU A 34 -0.46 -0.13 -3.27
CA LEU A 34 -0.41 1.18 -3.91
C LEU A 34 -0.63 2.32 -2.91
N ASP A 35 -0.17 3.52 -3.28
CA ASP A 35 -0.22 4.72 -2.45
C ASP A 35 -1.24 5.73 -2.99
N VAL A 36 -2.17 6.21 -2.17
CA VAL A 36 -3.20 7.16 -2.60
C VAL A 36 -3.03 8.53 -1.93
N GLN A 37 -3.09 9.55 -2.78
CA GLN A 37 -3.14 10.97 -2.41
C GLN A 37 -4.32 11.66 -3.13
N LYS A 38 -4.50 12.98 -2.90
CA LYS A 38 -5.49 13.78 -3.63
C LYS A 38 -4.82 14.91 -4.42
N SER A 39 -5.27 15.11 -5.65
CA SER A 39 -4.94 16.28 -6.47
C SER A 39 -5.59 17.56 -5.92
N LYS A 40 -5.21 18.73 -6.47
CA LYS A 40 -5.80 20.05 -6.16
C LYS A 40 -7.33 20.08 -6.37
N ASP A 41 -7.80 19.42 -7.41
CA ASP A 41 -9.21 19.30 -7.80
C ASP A 41 -9.89 18.03 -7.23
N ASN A 42 -9.33 17.49 -6.14
CA ASN A 42 -9.86 16.40 -5.30
C ASN A 42 -9.95 15.01 -5.96
N HIS A 43 -9.29 14.75 -7.06
CA HIS A 43 -9.20 13.38 -7.59
C HIS A 43 -8.26 12.51 -6.74
N LEU A 44 -8.64 11.25 -6.52
CA LEU A 44 -7.78 10.24 -5.90
C LEU A 44 -6.75 9.79 -6.93
N VAL A 45 -5.48 10.07 -6.68
CA VAL A 45 -4.34 9.75 -7.56
C VAL A 45 -3.37 8.79 -6.87
N VAL A 46 -2.72 7.93 -7.66
CA VAL A 46 -1.84 6.88 -7.14
C VAL A 46 -0.39 7.32 -7.33
N ILE A 47 0.23 7.73 -6.22
CA ILE A 47 1.62 8.21 -6.17
C ILE A 47 2.12 8.21 -4.71
N HIS A 48 3.38 7.80 -4.49
CA HIS A 48 3.94 7.65 -3.15
C HIS A 48 4.32 8.99 -2.50
N ASP A 49 5.19 9.78 -3.15
CA ASP A 49 5.75 10.98 -2.55
C ASP A 49 4.74 12.14 -2.59
N GLU A 50 4.83 13.04 -1.62
CA GLU A 50 4.01 14.27 -1.61
C GLU A 50 4.34 15.21 -2.78
N LYS A 51 5.56 15.07 -3.38
CA LYS A 51 6.03 15.81 -4.55
C LYS A 51 6.23 14.86 -5.73
N VAL A 52 5.98 15.36 -6.94
CA VAL A 52 6.17 14.58 -8.17
C VAL A 52 7.63 14.39 -8.59
N ASN A 53 8.55 15.12 -8.01
CA ASN A 53 9.93 15.33 -8.46
C ASN A 53 10.78 14.06 -8.66
N ARG A 54 10.58 13.00 -7.85
CA ARG A 54 11.40 11.79 -7.92
C ARG A 54 11.00 10.88 -9.08
N THR A 55 9.71 10.73 -9.29
CA THR A 55 9.15 9.73 -10.22
C THR A 55 8.66 10.34 -11.54
N PHE A 56 8.53 11.65 -11.61
CA PHE A 56 8.06 12.37 -12.80
C PHE A 56 8.89 13.63 -13.09
N ASN A 57 8.87 14.08 -14.34
CA ASN A 57 9.63 15.24 -14.84
C ASN A 57 9.09 16.61 -14.38
N GLY A 58 8.14 16.63 -13.45
CA GLY A 58 7.60 17.87 -12.87
C GLY A 58 8.26 18.26 -11.56
N THR A 59 7.86 19.42 -11.03
CA THR A 59 8.30 19.93 -9.74
C THR A 59 7.12 20.45 -8.94
N GLY A 60 6.99 20.03 -7.68
CA GLY A 60 5.97 20.55 -6.79
C GLY A 60 5.13 19.48 -6.10
N TYR A 61 4.20 19.94 -5.26
CA TYR A 61 3.33 19.07 -4.48
C TYR A 61 2.14 18.58 -5.29
N VAL A 62 1.82 17.29 -5.18
CA VAL A 62 0.64 16.64 -5.78
C VAL A 62 -0.65 17.40 -5.44
N LYS A 63 -0.82 17.80 -4.17
CA LYS A 63 -2.00 18.55 -3.70
C LYS A 63 -2.21 19.92 -4.35
N ASN A 64 -1.19 20.47 -5.01
CA ASN A 64 -1.23 21.79 -5.66
C ASN A 64 -1.44 21.68 -7.18
N MET A 65 -1.48 20.47 -7.73
CA MET A 65 -1.65 20.18 -9.16
C MET A 65 -3.03 19.56 -9.42
N THR A 66 -3.69 20.00 -10.47
CA THR A 66 -4.93 19.39 -10.98
C THR A 66 -4.65 18.02 -11.58
N LEU A 67 -5.67 17.17 -11.72
CA LEU A 67 -5.53 15.88 -12.38
C LEU A 67 -4.97 16.04 -13.81
N LYS A 68 -5.41 17.05 -14.55
CA LYS A 68 -4.93 17.35 -15.91
C LYS A 68 -3.41 17.63 -15.91
N GLU A 69 -2.92 18.44 -14.98
CA GLU A 69 -1.48 18.73 -14.84
C GLU A 69 -0.72 17.48 -14.46
N LEU A 70 -1.18 16.68 -13.48
CA LEU A 70 -0.55 15.42 -13.08
C LEU A 70 -0.47 14.41 -14.24
N LYS A 71 -1.54 14.27 -15.03
CA LYS A 71 -1.59 13.37 -16.20
C LYS A 71 -0.68 13.83 -17.35
N SER A 72 -0.33 15.12 -17.43
CA SER A 72 0.60 15.65 -18.45
C SER A 72 2.06 15.28 -18.17
N LEU A 73 2.41 14.96 -16.93
CA LEU A 73 3.77 14.61 -16.55
C LEU A 73 4.23 13.31 -17.20
N LYS A 74 5.54 13.23 -17.46
CA LYS A 74 6.22 12.05 -17.99
C LYS A 74 6.97 11.35 -16.88
N SER A 75 7.02 10.02 -16.92
CA SER A 75 7.85 9.23 -16.01
C SER A 75 9.32 9.66 -16.12
N SER A 76 10.02 9.74 -14.99
CA SER A 76 11.48 9.94 -14.94
C SER A 76 12.23 8.61 -15.01
N PHE A 77 11.55 7.48 -15.11
CA PHE A 77 12.16 6.17 -15.21
C PHE A 77 12.68 5.96 -16.65
N LYS A 78 13.98 5.67 -16.76
CA LYS A 78 14.67 5.54 -18.07
C LYS A 78 13.94 4.55 -18.99
N ASN A 79 13.77 4.93 -20.26
CA ASN A 79 13.07 4.19 -21.32
C ASN A 79 11.54 4.12 -21.20
N TYR A 80 10.94 4.78 -20.19
CA TYR A 80 9.49 4.80 -19.99
C TYR A 80 8.89 6.21 -20.02
N GLU A 81 9.65 7.22 -20.40
CA GLU A 81 9.28 8.65 -20.34
C GLU A 81 8.06 8.96 -21.24
N ASN A 82 7.94 8.28 -22.38
CA ASN A 82 6.85 8.47 -23.34
C ASN A 82 5.79 7.35 -23.31
N ASN A 83 5.91 6.38 -22.38
CA ASN A 83 4.93 5.32 -22.26
C ASN A 83 3.65 5.84 -21.61
N ILE A 84 2.52 5.69 -22.31
CA ILE A 84 1.20 6.21 -21.87
C ILE A 84 0.69 5.50 -20.61
N TYR A 85 1.12 4.25 -20.36
CA TYR A 85 0.77 3.47 -19.18
C TYR A 85 1.66 3.80 -17.96
N CYS A 86 2.68 4.66 -18.13
CA CYS A 86 3.56 5.14 -17.07
C CYS A 86 3.23 6.56 -16.60
N LYS A 87 1.98 7.00 -16.76
CA LYS A 87 1.43 8.23 -16.19
C LYS A 87 0.97 8.00 -14.75
N ILE A 88 0.76 9.08 -13.98
CA ILE A 88 0.12 9.01 -12.66
C ILE A 88 -1.34 8.54 -12.86
N PRO A 89 -1.73 7.35 -12.38
CA PRO A 89 -3.10 6.88 -12.55
C PRO A 89 -4.01 7.45 -11.45
N THR A 90 -5.30 7.48 -11.70
CA THR A 90 -6.31 7.63 -10.66
C THR A 90 -6.51 6.28 -9.95
N LEU A 91 -6.98 6.33 -8.70
CA LEU A 91 -7.36 5.10 -7.98
C LEU A 91 -8.45 4.31 -8.73
N LYS A 92 -9.39 5.02 -9.39
CA LYS A 92 -10.45 4.36 -10.18
C LYS A 92 -9.88 3.55 -11.34
N GLU A 93 -8.89 4.09 -12.08
CA GLU A 93 -8.21 3.36 -13.17
C GLU A 93 -7.55 2.08 -12.66
N VAL A 94 -6.83 2.16 -11.53
CA VAL A 94 -6.15 0.98 -10.96
C VAL A 94 -7.14 -0.05 -10.43
N LEU A 95 -8.18 0.36 -9.70
CA LEU A 95 -9.20 -0.58 -9.20
C LEU A 95 -9.97 -1.24 -10.35
N THR A 96 -10.24 -0.50 -11.44
CA THR A 96 -10.89 -1.06 -12.64
C THR A 96 -10.02 -2.10 -13.33
N LEU A 97 -8.70 -1.87 -13.42
CA LEU A 97 -7.73 -2.84 -13.95
C LEU A 97 -7.79 -4.18 -13.18
N PHE A 98 -7.85 -4.11 -11.84
CA PHE A 98 -7.86 -5.32 -11.01
C PHE A 98 -9.25 -5.94 -10.78
N LYS A 99 -10.33 -5.27 -11.20
CA LYS A 99 -11.70 -5.77 -10.98
C LYS A 99 -11.93 -7.19 -11.52
N PRO A 100 -11.43 -7.59 -12.72
CA PRO A 100 -11.60 -8.94 -13.24
C PRO A 100 -10.65 -10.00 -12.64
N THR A 101 -9.74 -9.64 -11.74
CA THR A 101 -8.77 -10.56 -11.11
C THR A 101 -9.20 -10.95 -9.70
N ASP A 102 -8.49 -11.91 -9.08
CA ASP A 102 -8.69 -12.29 -7.67
C ASP A 102 -7.67 -11.65 -6.72
N LEU A 103 -6.77 -10.80 -7.24
CA LEU A 103 -5.75 -10.14 -6.44
C LEU A 103 -6.35 -9.22 -5.37
N ILE A 104 -5.76 -9.24 -4.19
CA ILE A 104 -6.09 -8.34 -3.09
C ILE A 104 -5.34 -7.02 -3.28
N ILE A 105 -6.02 -5.89 -3.12
CA ILE A 105 -5.42 -4.57 -3.27
C ILE A 105 -5.23 -3.93 -1.90
N ASN A 106 -3.97 -3.70 -1.49
CA ASN A 106 -3.65 -2.91 -0.30
C ASN A 106 -3.48 -1.44 -0.69
N ILE A 107 -4.36 -0.58 -0.20
CA ILE A 107 -4.37 0.86 -0.48
C ILE A 107 -3.80 1.61 0.73
N GLU A 108 -2.60 2.17 0.60
CA GLU A 108 -2.05 3.06 1.62
C GLU A 108 -2.63 4.49 1.45
N LEU A 109 -3.24 5.01 2.51
CA LEU A 109 -3.65 6.42 2.57
C LEU A 109 -2.45 7.28 2.98
N LYS A 110 -1.94 8.10 2.06
CA LYS A 110 -0.79 9.02 2.28
C LYS A 110 -1.23 10.31 2.97
N ASN A 111 -1.83 10.20 4.15
CA ASN A 111 -2.40 11.32 4.89
C ASN A 111 -1.69 11.60 6.23
N ASN A 112 -0.50 11.05 6.43
CA ASN A 112 0.30 11.24 7.64
C ASN A 112 1.09 12.56 7.66
N LYS A 113 1.60 13.03 6.51
CA LYS A 113 2.30 14.31 6.37
C LYS A 113 1.36 15.42 5.87
N ILE A 114 0.52 15.10 4.88
CA ILE A 114 -0.50 16.01 4.35
C ILE A 114 -1.87 15.51 4.79
N ASN A 115 -2.63 16.37 5.48
CA ASN A 115 -3.99 16.03 5.89
C ASN A 115 -4.98 16.31 4.74
N TYR A 116 -5.23 15.33 3.89
CA TYR A 116 -6.24 15.43 2.84
C TYR A 116 -7.65 15.35 3.44
N LYS A 117 -8.48 16.37 3.19
CA LYS A 117 -9.87 16.40 3.65
C LYS A 117 -10.65 15.25 3.02
N ASN A 118 -11.34 14.46 3.84
CA ASN A 118 -12.26 13.38 3.43
C ASN A 118 -11.63 12.26 2.57
N ILE A 119 -10.31 12.04 2.63
CA ILE A 119 -9.68 10.99 1.80
C ILE A 119 -10.21 9.60 2.16
N GLU A 120 -10.52 9.34 3.42
CA GLU A 120 -11.06 8.06 3.88
C GLU A 120 -12.45 7.80 3.30
N GLU A 121 -13.33 8.82 3.31
CA GLU A 121 -14.67 8.75 2.72
C GLU A 121 -14.61 8.53 1.22
N ASP A 122 -13.78 9.30 0.52
CA ASP A 122 -13.70 9.25 -0.95
C ASP A 122 -13.19 7.88 -1.41
N VAL A 123 -12.16 7.33 -0.73
CA VAL A 123 -11.64 5.99 -1.04
C VAL A 123 -12.68 4.91 -0.72
N VAL A 124 -13.33 4.97 0.43
CA VAL A 124 -14.38 4.00 0.81
C VAL A 124 -15.56 4.04 -0.15
N ASN A 125 -16.00 5.23 -0.58
CA ASN A 125 -17.11 5.39 -1.52
C ASN A 125 -16.76 4.79 -2.89
N LEU A 126 -15.56 5.03 -3.40
CA LEU A 126 -15.10 4.43 -4.66
C LEU A 126 -15.02 2.90 -4.59
N ILE A 127 -14.52 2.35 -3.48
CA ILE A 127 -14.48 0.89 -3.27
C ILE A 127 -15.89 0.29 -3.28
N LYS A 128 -16.87 0.94 -2.64
CA LYS A 128 -18.28 0.53 -2.64
C LYS A 128 -18.91 0.64 -4.04
N GLU A 129 -18.65 1.74 -4.76
CA GLU A 129 -19.12 1.93 -6.15
C GLU A 129 -18.68 0.77 -7.05
N LEU A 130 -17.46 0.26 -6.83
CA LEU A 130 -16.89 -0.84 -7.62
C LEU A 130 -17.22 -2.24 -7.07
N ASN A 131 -17.89 -2.34 -5.90
CA ASN A 131 -18.21 -3.60 -5.20
C ASN A 131 -16.93 -4.40 -4.82
N MET A 132 -15.88 -3.73 -4.34
CA MET A 132 -14.57 -4.35 -4.06
C MET A 132 -14.23 -4.44 -2.56
N GLU A 133 -15.21 -4.26 -1.64
CA GLU A 133 -14.95 -4.18 -0.19
C GLU A 133 -14.27 -5.43 0.39
N LYS A 134 -14.52 -6.61 -0.17
CA LYS A 134 -13.91 -7.88 0.28
C LYS A 134 -12.49 -8.08 -0.25
N ARG A 135 -12.11 -7.34 -1.30
CA ARG A 135 -10.83 -7.48 -2.02
C ARG A 135 -9.84 -6.37 -1.73
N VAL A 136 -10.20 -5.45 -0.83
CA VAL A 136 -9.37 -4.32 -0.48
C VAL A 136 -8.94 -4.39 0.99
N ILE A 137 -7.68 -4.02 1.25
CA ILE A 137 -7.16 -3.69 2.57
C ILE A 137 -6.79 -2.20 2.52
N ILE A 138 -7.29 -1.39 3.46
CA ILE A 138 -6.86 0.01 3.60
C ILE A 138 -5.82 0.09 4.70
N SER A 139 -4.65 0.63 4.37
CA SER A 139 -3.55 0.84 5.30
C SER A 139 -3.22 2.32 5.52
N SER A 140 -2.70 2.67 6.68
CA SER A 140 -2.24 4.03 6.99
C SER A 140 -1.32 4.04 8.21
N PHE A 141 -0.38 5.00 8.26
CA PHE A 141 0.37 5.38 9.46
C PHE A 141 -0.47 6.18 10.48
N ARG A 142 -1.69 6.61 10.11
CA ARG A 142 -2.61 7.33 11.00
C ARG A 142 -3.67 6.40 11.56
N ILE A 143 -3.58 6.08 12.84
CA ILE A 143 -4.57 5.23 13.52
C ILE A 143 -6.00 5.83 13.46
N LYS A 144 -6.11 7.17 13.43
CA LYS A 144 -7.40 7.85 13.27
C LYS A 144 -8.08 7.50 11.95
N SER A 145 -7.30 7.40 10.84
CA SER A 145 -7.82 7.01 9.53
C SER A 145 -8.28 5.56 9.52
N ILE A 146 -7.53 4.64 10.16
CA ILE A 146 -7.94 3.23 10.30
C ILE A 146 -9.29 3.13 11.04
N LYS A 147 -9.43 3.82 12.18
CA LYS A 147 -10.70 3.88 12.94
C LYS A 147 -11.85 4.45 12.12
N LYS A 148 -11.59 5.51 11.33
CA LYS A 148 -12.59 6.15 10.47
C LYS A 148 -13.05 5.23 9.35
N VAL A 149 -12.13 4.58 8.64
CA VAL A 149 -12.45 3.57 7.60
C VAL A 149 -13.30 2.44 8.18
N LYS A 150 -12.92 1.93 9.36
CA LYS A 150 -13.66 0.85 10.04
C LYS A 150 -15.10 1.26 10.40
N LYS A 151 -15.29 2.54 10.76
CA LYS A 151 -16.64 3.11 11.01
C LYS A 151 -17.44 3.28 9.72
N LEU A 152 -16.81 3.72 8.62
CA LEU A 152 -17.47 3.96 7.33
C LEU A 152 -17.88 2.66 6.62
N CYS A 153 -17.04 1.62 6.72
CA CYS A 153 -17.29 0.30 6.14
C CYS A 153 -16.62 -0.82 6.94
N PRO A 154 -17.30 -1.45 7.89
CA PRO A 154 -16.75 -2.55 8.71
C PRO A 154 -16.29 -3.76 7.91
N LYS A 155 -16.80 -3.96 6.68
CA LYS A 155 -16.44 -5.06 5.77
C LYS A 155 -15.02 -4.93 5.22
N ILE A 156 -14.53 -3.71 5.03
CA ILE A 156 -13.17 -3.46 4.52
C ILE A 156 -12.16 -3.88 5.60
N LYS A 157 -11.20 -4.71 5.21
CA LYS A 157 -10.04 -5.03 6.05
C LYS A 157 -9.15 -3.80 6.17
N THR A 158 -8.58 -3.58 7.35
CA THR A 158 -7.70 -2.44 7.59
C THR A 158 -6.37 -2.89 8.18
N SER A 159 -5.31 -2.13 7.91
CA SER A 159 -3.98 -2.37 8.43
C SER A 159 -3.32 -1.11 8.98
N TYR A 160 -2.64 -1.22 10.11
CA TYR A 160 -1.88 -0.12 10.69
C TYR A 160 -0.39 -0.23 10.37
N LEU A 161 0.17 0.79 9.69
CA LEU A 161 1.58 0.85 9.31
C LEU A 161 2.46 1.34 10.46
N ILE A 162 3.62 0.69 10.66
CA ILE A 162 4.58 1.02 11.72
C ILE A 162 5.97 1.17 11.14
N SER A 163 6.53 2.37 11.26
CA SER A 163 7.92 2.67 10.90
C SER A 163 8.89 2.24 12.02
N ASP A 164 10.08 1.78 11.62
CA ASP A 164 11.20 1.49 12.54
C ASP A 164 11.64 2.71 13.35
N LYS A 165 11.56 3.92 12.77
CA LYS A 165 11.94 5.19 13.42
C LYS A 165 11.14 5.50 14.69
N PHE A 166 9.92 5.00 14.80
CA PHE A 166 9.02 5.23 15.94
C PHE A 166 8.88 4.02 16.86
N TYR A 167 9.62 2.94 16.61
CA TYR A 167 9.51 1.72 17.38
C TYR A 167 10.52 1.69 18.53
N ASN A 168 10.12 2.20 19.70
CA ASN A 168 10.89 2.09 20.94
C ASN A 168 10.08 1.37 22.02
N LEU A 169 10.77 0.96 23.11
CA LEU A 169 10.16 0.17 24.20
C LEU A 169 8.94 0.84 24.86
N ARG A 170 8.94 2.17 25.01
CA ARG A 170 7.81 2.91 25.60
C ARG A 170 6.56 2.91 24.69
N LEU A 171 6.77 2.91 23.38
CA LEU A 171 5.67 2.93 22.39
C LEU A 171 5.08 1.55 22.11
N LYS A 172 5.77 0.44 22.46
CA LYS A 172 5.26 -0.91 22.23
C LYS A 172 3.89 -1.16 22.87
N ASN A 173 3.69 -0.76 24.12
CA ASN A 173 2.41 -0.97 24.80
C ASN A 173 1.29 -0.08 24.23
N LEU A 174 1.59 1.19 23.94
CA LEU A 174 0.66 2.11 23.28
C LEU A 174 0.29 1.62 21.88
N LEU A 175 1.24 1.06 21.14
CA LEU A 175 1.01 0.47 19.85
C LEU A 175 -0.04 -0.64 19.90
N PHE A 176 0.14 -1.64 20.79
CA PHE A 176 -0.83 -2.74 20.91
C PHE A 176 -2.19 -2.30 21.44
N SER A 177 -2.23 -1.30 22.31
CA SER A 177 -3.49 -0.65 22.74
C SER A 177 -4.21 0.00 21.55
N ASN A 178 -3.48 0.72 20.70
CA ASN A 178 -4.01 1.32 19.48
C ASN A 178 -4.51 0.27 18.47
N LEU A 179 -3.77 -0.82 18.27
CA LEU A 179 -4.17 -1.93 17.40
C LEU A 179 -5.50 -2.53 17.85
N ILE A 180 -5.63 -2.84 19.14
CA ILE A 180 -6.87 -3.40 19.73
C ILE A 180 -8.03 -2.41 19.54
N SER A 181 -7.84 -1.13 19.92
CA SER A 181 -8.90 -0.12 19.85
C SER A 181 -9.32 0.24 18.43
N SER A 182 -8.49 -0.02 17.42
CA SER A 182 -8.79 0.24 16.01
C SER A 182 -9.53 -0.91 15.34
N LYS A 183 -9.56 -2.09 15.95
CA LYS A 183 -10.13 -3.33 15.37
C LYS A 183 -9.55 -3.62 13.97
N CYS A 184 -8.26 -3.28 13.75
CA CYS A 184 -7.62 -3.55 12.46
C CYS A 184 -7.41 -5.05 12.25
N SER A 185 -7.46 -5.48 10.99
CA SER A 185 -7.27 -6.88 10.61
C SER A 185 -5.79 -7.26 10.53
N TYR A 186 -4.95 -6.29 10.22
CA TYR A 186 -3.51 -6.46 10.04
C TYR A 186 -2.71 -5.33 10.70
N VAL A 187 -1.44 -5.59 10.92
CA VAL A 187 -0.41 -4.60 11.21
C VAL A 187 0.72 -4.78 10.20
N ASN A 188 1.20 -3.66 9.64
CA ASN A 188 2.30 -3.66 8.67
C ASN A 188 3.54 -3.01 9.30
N PRO A 189 4.42 -3.77 9.97
CA PRO A 189 5.67 -3.25 10.48
C PRO A 189 6.74 -3.18 9.38
N ASN A 190 7.67 -2.22 9.49
CA ASN A 190 8.96 -2.37 8.82
C ASN A 190 9.58 -3.72 9.25
N TYR A 191 10.13 -4.49 8.31
CA TYR A 191 10.64 -5.84 8.58
C TYR A 191 11.72 -5.89 9.68
N LYS A 192 12.48 -4.81 9.86
CA LYS A 192 13.54 -4.70 10.89
C LYS A 192 13.02 -4.79 12.32
N ILE A 193 11.76 -4.44 12.55
CA ILE A 193 11.13 -4.47 13.87
C ILE A 193 10.22 -5.69 14.09
N ALA A 194 10.03 -6.51 13.07
CA ALA A 194 9.22 -7.72 13.11
C ALA A 194 10.03 -8.89 13.68
N ASP A 195 10.02 -9.06 14.99
CA ASP A 195 10.59 -10.22 15.68
C ASP A 195 9.52 -11.28 16.02
N LYS A 196 9.98 -12.46 16.47
CA LYS A 196 9.11 -13.56 16.88
C LYS A 196 8.12 -13.16 17.98
N TYR A 197 8.54 -12.27 18.89
CA TYR A 197 7.68 -11.78 19.97
C TYR A 197 6.58 -10.89 19.43
N PHE A 198 6.92 -9.95 18.53
CA PHE A 198 5.97 -9.05 17.89
C PHE A 198 4.87 -9.84 17.15
N ILE A 199 5.27 -10.82 16.32
CA ILE A 199 4.35 -11.64 15.53
C ILE A 199 3.43 -12.45 16.46
N LYS A 200 4.00 -13.19 17.43
CA LYS A 200 3.22 -13.97 18.39
C LYS A 200 2.23 -13.11 19.19
N LYS A 201 2.65 -11.90 19.58
CA LYS A 201 1.79 -10.96 20.33
C LYS A 201 0.67 -10.40 19.47
N SER A 202 0.88 -10.21 18.17
CA SER A 202 -0.15 -9.80 17.19
C SER A 202 -1.15 -10.94 16.96
N HIS A 203 -0.66 -12.14 16.69
CA HIS A 203 -1.51 -13.32 16.43
C HIS A 203 -2.41 -13.70 17.64
N ARG A 204 -1.93 -13.54 18.88
CA ARG A 204 -2.76 -13.72 20.09
C ARG A 204 -3.95 -12.76 20.18
N ARG A 205 -4.03 -11.77 19.27
CA ARG A 205 -5.08 -10.77 19.20
C ARG A 205 -5.83 -10.83 17.88
N ASP A 206 -5.67 -11.93 17.14
CA ASP A 206 -6.26 -12.14 15.80
C ASP A 206 -5.86 -11.04 14.80
N ILE A 207 -4.65 -10.47 14.95
CA ILE A 207 -4.09 -9.45 14.05
C ILE A 207 -2.98 -10.10 13.22
N GLY A 208 -3.18 -10.17 11.91
CA GLY A 208 -2.16 -10.66 10.96
C GLY A 208 -1.02 -9.65 10.80
N VAL A 209 0.17 -10.14 10.40
CA VAL A 209 1.38 -9.32 10.24
C VAL A 209 1.87 -9.38 8.81
N LEU A 210 1.92 -8.22 8.13
CA LEU A 210 2.42 -8.06 6.76
C LEU A 210 3.62 -7.10 6.77
N CYS A 211 4.82 -7.63 6.56
CA CYS A 211 6.06 -6.86 6.73
C CYS A 211 6.45 -6.11 5.45
N TYR A 212 6.98 -4.88 5.56
CA TYR A 212 7.48 -4.08 4.42
C TYR A 212 8.90 -3.55 4.69
N THR A 213 9.70 -3.24 3.70
CA THR A 213 9.72 -3.75 2.33
C THR A 213 10.81 -4.80 2.27
N VAL A 214 10.49 -5.99 1.83
CA VAL A 214 11.36 -7.17 1.84
C VAL A 214 11.80 -7.47 0.42
N ASN A 215 13.07 -7.20 0.10
CA ASN A 215 13.59 -7.25 -1.26
C ASN A 215 14.68 -8.30 -1.49
N ASN A 216 14.99 -9.12 -0.49
CA ASN A 216 15.95 -10.22 -0.61
C ASN A 216 15.44 -11.50 0.04
N ILE A 217 16.04 -12.62 -0.35
CA ILE A 217 15.65 -13.97 0.05
C ILE A 217 15.94 -14.21 1.55
N GLU A 218 17.03 -13.68 2.08
CA GLU A 218 17.43 -13.89 3.47
C GLU A 218 16.39 -13.29 4.44
N GLU A 219 15.91 -12.09 4.16
CA GLU A 219 14.86 -11.44 4.95
C GLU A 219 13.52 -12.16 4.81
N TYR A 220 13.19 -12.62 3.61
CA TYR A 220 12.02 -13.46 3.35
C TYR A 220 12.05 -14.73 4.21
N ASP A 221 13.15 -15.48 4.17
CA ASP A 221 13.32 -16.73 4.92
C ASP A 221 13.24 -16.49 6.43
N LYS A 222 13.87 -15.43 6.93
CA LYS A 222 13.80 -15.03 8.33
C LYS A 222 12.37 -14.79 8.77
N LEU A 223 11.60 -14.03 7.99
CA LEU A 223 10.20 -13.72 8.30
C LEU A 223 9.29 -14.94 8.19
N SER A 224 9.55 -15.82 7.21
CA SER A 224 8.85 -17.10 7.06
C SER A 224 9.05 -18.01 8.27
N LYS A 225 10.29 -18.17 8.74
CA LYS A 225 10.65 -18.97 9.94
C LYS A 225 9.95 -18.47 11.20
N ILE A 226 9.74 -17.17 11.35
CA ILE A 226 9.04 -16.59 12.49
C ILE A 226 7.51 -16.46 12.27
N LYS A 227 6.98 -16.99 11.15
CA LYS A 227 5.57 -17.08 10.78
C LYS A 227 4.90 -15.71 10.56
N SER A 228 5.55 -14.79 9.81
CA SER A 228 4.86 -13.64 9.24
C SER A 228 3.75 -14.10 8.29
N ASP A 229 2.60 -13.41 8.26
CA ASP A 229 1.49 -13.75 7.38
C ASP A 229 1.76 -13.35 5.92
N GLY A 230 2.57 -12.30 5.71
CA GLY A 230 2.92 -11.85 4.37
C GLY A 230 3.98 -10.76 4.36
N ILE A 231 4.35 -10.37 3.16
CA ILE A 231 5.33 -9.33 2.89
C ILE A 231 4.88 -8.41 1.75
N PHE A 232 5.44 -7.20 1.72
CA PHE A 232 5.46 -6.30 0.57
C PHE A 232 6.86 -6.29 -0.02
N THR A 233 6.98 -6.44 -1.35
CA THR A 233 8.26 -6.52 -2.05
C THR A 233 8.21 -5.81 -3.41
N ASP A 234 9.33 -5.20 -3.81
CA ASP A 234 9.51 -4.62 -5.15
C ASP A 234 9.76 -5.71 -6.23
N TYR A 235 10.11 -6.95 -5.79
CA TYR A 235 10.48 -8.09 -6.64
C TYR A 235 9.56 -9.30 -6.44
N PRO A 236 8.23 -9.16 -6.59
CA PRO A 236 7.28 -10.25 -6.32
C PRO A 236 7.48 -11.47 -7.22
N ASN A 237 7.91 -11.29 -8.46
CA ASN A 237 8.18 -12.37 -9.41
C ASN A 237 9.33 -13.27 -8.96
N ILE A 238 10.41 -12.71 -8.41
CA ILE A 238 11.57 -13.49 -7.92
C ILE A 238 11.15 -14.32 -6.71
N LEU A 239 10.51 -13.70 -5.72
CA LEU A 239 10.12 -14.41 -4.50
C LEU A 239 8.99 -15.42 -4.75
N SER A 240 8.06 -15.17 -5.65
CA SER A 240 7.01 -16.14 -5.99
C SER A 240 7.52 -17.36 -6.75
N SER A 241 8.56 -17.21 -7.58
CA SER A 241 9.12 -18.32 -8.35
C SER A 241 10.02 -19.27 -7.54
N ILE A 242 10.61 -18.78 -6.44
CA ILE A 242 11.53 -19.60 -5.61
C ILE A 242 10.75 -20.50 -4.64
N TYR A 243 9.53 -20.11 -4.25
CA TYR A 243 8.74 -20.75 -3.19
C TYR A 243 7.44 -21.38 -3.71
N GLN A 244 7.40 -21.70 -4.99
CA GLN A 244 6.44 -22.63 -5.57
C GLN A 244 6.98 -24.05 -5.42
#